data_ee8bc699881497f92227a295f6bffded
#
_entry.id   ee8bc699881497f92227a295f6bffded
#
_cell.length_a   1.000
_cell.length_b   1.000
_cell.length_c   1.000
_cell.angle_alpha   90.00
_cell.angle_beta   90.00
_cell.angle_gamma   90.00
#
_symmetry.space_group_name_H-M   'P 1'
#
loop_
_entity.id
_entity.type
_entity.pdbx_description
1 polymer ?
#
loop_
_entity_poly.entity_id
_entity_poly.type
_entity_poly.pdbx_seq_one_letter_code
_entity_poly.pdbx_strand_id
1 'polypeptide(L)'
;MPECTFSARCGATEFSFFCMMKLTVRAECCLSGAPPLLAKAVERALTLENPRYEDALRYGRWIGKKLQPRLFFFRKEGSDLYFPRGFGNDAVRLCRQLAGETPELVDERRTLEPLRLQFSGTLRPYQEEAVAATLAHSLGVLEAATGSGKTVMALAVIARRSQPALILVHTKELLNQWQARIGQFLGTEAGQLGDGRRDIRPLTVAIVNTARKHLDELVPRFGHLVVDECHRVPASLFTETVAAFDCRYMLGLSATAFRRDDGMTRLIYIYMGERAHRVNSSVLEASGAVLHPELIQKNTSFRYGFTGDYAKLLKALTENVERNAQILDDTARLARQSRGTVLLVSDRRSHCEFFADRLAGLGIAAALLTGQTPKEERERVVSCVRAGRVQVLVATVQLIGEGFDCPGLSTLVLATPIKFEGRLLQVAGRVVRPAAGKKAVIVDYVDAAVPLLRRSAAARRQVFMAW
;
A
#
# COMPACT_ATOMS: atom_id res chain seq x y z
N MET A 1 -1.92 -31.01 86.85
CA MET A 1 -1.27 -31.55 85.70
C MET A 1 -2.37 -32.05 84.79
N PRO A 2 -2.69 -31.42 83.65
CA PRO A 2 -2.14 -31.76 82.33
C PRO A 2 -1.76 -30.52 81.53
N GLU A 3 -0.79 -30.73 80.66
CA GLU A 3 -0.20 -29.76 79.72
C GLU A 3 -1.12 -29.42 78.58
N CYS A 4 -1.31 -28.11 78.34
CA CYS A 4 -1.94 -27.58 77.08
C CYS A 4 -0.83 -27.21 76.11
N THR A 5 -0.70 -28.01 75.07
CA THR A 5 0.12 -27.68 73.91
C THR A 5 -0.68 -26.76 72.96
N PHE A 6 -0.23 -25.52 72.85
CA PHE A 6 -0.74 -24.53 71.80
C PHE A 6 0.02 -24.76 70.52
N SER A 7 -0.66 -25.29 69.50
CA SER A 7 -0.18 -25.32 68.11
C SER A 7 -0.52 -24.02 67.42
N ALA A 8 0.47 -23.15 67.21
CA ALA A 8 0.35 -21.98 66.41
C ALA A 8 0.45 -22.38 64.93
N ARG A 9 -0.66 -22.41 64.23
CA ARG A 9 -0.68 -22.40 62.73
C ARG A 9 -0.39 -20.98 62.26
N CYS A 10 0.84 -20.78 61.82
CA CYS A 10 1.25 -19.60 61.10
C CYS A 10 0.62 -19.68 59.65
N GLY A 11 -0.47 -18.93 59.41
CA GLY A 11 -1.00 -18.74 58.08
C GLY A 11 -0.04 -17.89 57.26
N ALA A 12 0.68 -18.53 56.36
CA ALA A 12 1.41 -17.82 55.32
C ALA A 12 0.39 -17.12 54.39
N THR A 13 0.13 -15.85 54.62
CA THR A 13 -0.48 -14.96 53.63
C THR A 13 0.55 -14.79 52.52
N GLU A 14 0.38 -15.53 51.45
CA GLU A 14 1.05 -15.21 50.16
C GLU A 14 0.69 -13.78 49.80
N PHE A 15 1.57 -12.84 50.10
CA PHE A 15 1.57 -11.52 49.46
C PHE A 15 1.88 -11.75 48.00
N SER A 16 0.82 -11.99 47.21
CA SER A 16 0.91 -11.85 45.78
C SER A 16 1.28 -10.37 45.52
N PHE A 17 2.55 -10.12 45.23
CA PHE A 17 2.98 -8.87 44.62
C PHE A 17 2.22 -8.77 43.28
N PHE A 18 1.12 -8.05 43.29
CA PHE A 18 0.49 -7.61 42.06
C PHE A 18 1.50 -6.73 41.35
N CYS A 19 2.34 -7.34 40.52
CA CYS A 19 3.18 -6.60 39.60
C CYS A 19 2.23 -5.85 38.67
N MET A 20 2.09 -4.53 38.86
CA MET A 20 1.24 -3.71 37.99
C MET A 20 1.64 -3.91 36.53
N MET A 21 0.70 -4.29 35.68
CA MET A 21 0.96 -4.43 34.26
C MET A 21 1.39 -3.07 33.68
N LYS A 22 2.49 -3.07 32.94
CA LYS A 22 3.06 -1.87 32.32
C LYS A 22 3.28 -2.09 30.85
N LEU A 23 2.82 -1.13 30.02
CA LEU A 23 3.08 -1.09 28.59
C LEU A 23 3.96 0.11 28.26
N THR A 24 5.23 -0.15 28.01
CA THR A 24 6.19 0.87 27.54
C THR A 24 6.20 0.91 26.02
N VAL A 25 6.06 2.10 25.43
CA VAL A 25 6.02 2.30 23.97
C VAL A 25 7.24 3.10 23.53
N ARG A 26 8.08 2.47 22.71
CA ARG A 26 9.28 3.05 22.04
C ARG A 26 9.23 2.77 20.54
N ALA A 27 10.33 2.32 19.94
CA ALA A 27 10.34 1.73 18.60
C ALA A 27 9.48 0.46 18.53
N GLU A 28 9.42 -0.27 19.64
CA GLU A 28 8.52 -1.40 19.90
C GLU A 28 7.78 -1.20 21.24
N CYS A 29 6.77 -2.00 21.49
CA CYS A 29 6.11 -2.09 22.77
C CYS A 29 6.80 -3.15 23.65
N CYS A 30 6.88 -2.88 24.98
CA CYS A 30 7.25 -3.84 26.00
C CYS A 30 6.11 -3.97 27.02
N LEU A 31 5.51 -5.16 27.11
CA LEU A 31 4.47 -5.48 28.09
C LEU A 31 5.10 -6.29 29.23
N SER A 32 5.19 -5.67 30.40
CA SER A 32 5.71 -6.27 31.64
C SER A 32 4.57 -6.61 32.60
N GLY A 33 4.75 -7.63 33.44
CA GLY A 33 3.77 -8.04 34.43
C GLY A 33 2.50 -8.71 33.85
N ALA A 34 2.54 -9.18 32.62
CA ALA A 34 1.39 -9.82 31.98
C ALA A 34 1.13 -11.23 32.57
N PRO A 35 -0.10 -11.55 33.01
CA PRO A 35 -0.48 -12.91 33.39
C PRO A 35 -0.24 -13.91 32.25
N PRO A 36 0.05 -15.19 32.53
CA PRO A 36 0.36 -16.19 31.52
C PRO A 36 -0.69 -16.36 30.43
N LEU A 37 -1.98 -16.22 30.78
CA LEU A 37 -3.09 -16.30 29.83
C LEU A 37 -3.07 -15.14 28.84
N LEU A 38 -2.82 -13.92 29.32
CA LEU A 38 -2.70 -12.71 28.52
C LEU A 38 -1.47 -12.79 27.60
N ALA A 39 -0.32 -13.18 28.12
CA ALA A 39 0.90 -13.34 27.34
C ALA A 39 0.68 -14.32 26.17
N LYS A 40 0.08 -15.49 26.42
CA LYS A 40 -0.30 -16.45 25.36
C LYS A 40 -1.27 -15.88 24.34
N ALA A 41 -2.23 -15.04 24.75
CA ALA A 41 -3.18 -14.41 23.83
C ALA A 41 -2.48 -13.41 22.91
N VAL A 42 -1.55 -12.60 23.44
CA VAL A 42 -0.72 -11.67 22.65
C VAL A 42 0.18 -12.43 21.67
N GLU A 43 0.85 -13.50 22.14
CA GLU A 43 1.68 -14.36 21.29
C GLU A 43 0.87 -14.96 20.13
N ARG A 44 -0.31 -15.51 20.44
CA ARG A 44 -1.21 -16.05 19.41
C ARG A 44 -1.64 -14.98 18.40
N ALA A 45 -1.95 -13.78 18.88
CA ALA A 45 -2.35 -12.67 18.02
C ALA A 45 -1.22 -12.19 17.10
N LEU A 46 0.04 -12.34 17.53
CA LEU A 46 1.23 -11.93 16.78
C LEU A 46 1.93 -13.10 16.05
N THR A 47 1.28 -14.26 16.00
CA THR A 47 1.73 -15.42 15.22
C THR A 47 0.90 -15.48 13.94
N LEU A 48 1.54 -15.39 12.78
CA LEU A 48 0.90 -15.46 11.48
C LEU A 48 1.36 -16.70 10.71
N GLU A 49 0.46 -17.33 9.95
CA GLU A 49 0.84 -18.36 8.99
C GLU A 49 1.73 -17.74 7.90
N ASN A 50 2.72 -18.49 7.43
CA ASN A 50 3.66 -18.02 6.43
C ASN A 50 3.13 -18.32 5.02
N PRO A 51 2.66 -17.32 4.26
CA PRO A 51 2.06 -17.56 2.94
C PRO A 51 3.04 -18.21 1.95
N ARG A 52 4.36 -17.93 2.09
CA ARG A 52 5.38 -18.56 1.25
C ARG A 52 5.50 -20.06 1.53
N TYR A 53 5.30 -20.47 2.76
CA TYR A 53 5.31 -21.88 3.15
C TYR A 53 4.07 -22.59 2.59
N GLU A 54 2.89 -21.97 2.72
CA GLU A 54 1.64 -22.49 2.15
C GLU A 54 1.69 -22.61 0.62
N ASP A 55 2.23 -21.57 -0.06
CA ASP A 55 2.41 -21.61 -1.52
C ASP A 55 3.41 -22.70 -1.94
N ALA A 56 4.50 -22.90 -1.18
CA ALA A 56 5.45 -23.96 -1.47
C ALA A 56 4.80 -25.35 -1.34
N LEU A 57 3.99 -25.57 -0.31
CA LEU A 57 3.21 -26.80 -0.15
C LEU A 57 2.21 -26.98 -1.28
N ARG A 58 1.42 -25.95 -1.60
CA ARG A 58 0.36 -26.01 -2.64
C ARG A 58 0.92 -26.31 -4.03
N TYR A 59 2.10 -25.80 -4.34
CA TYR A 59 2.73 -25.97 -5.66
C TYR A 59 3.83 -27.01 -5.68
N GLY A 60 3.99 -27.85 -4.64
CA GLY A 60 5.00 -28.89 -4.56
C GLY A 60 6.43 -28.37 -4.68
N ARG A 61 6.70 -27.12 -4.26
CA ARG A 61 8.03 -26.54 -4.30
C ARG A 61 8.87 -27.03 -3.12
N TRP A 62 10.18 -27.15 -3.35
CA TRP A 62 11.09 -27.53 -2.28
C TRP A 62 11.04 -26.54 -1.09
N ILE A 63 10.81 -27.08 0.11
CA ILE A 63 10.77 -26.31 1.35
C ILE A 63 12.12 -26.48 2.04
N GLY A 64 12.98 -25.46 1.95
CA GLY A 64 14.25 -25.46 2.66
C GLY A 64 14.08 -25.33 4.16
N LYS A 65 15.08 -25.80 4.94
CA LYS A 65 15.06 -25.75 6.42
C LYS A 65 14.80 -24.35 7.02
N LYS A 66 15.03 -23.28 6.25
CA LYS A 66 14.83 -21.89 6.71
C LYS A 66 13.40 -21.37 6.52
N LEU A 67 12.56 -22.05 5.75
CA LEU A 67 11.19 -21.61 5.52
C LEU A 67 10.27 -22.18 6.61
N GLN A 68 9.97 -21.36 7.60
CA GLN A 68 9.11 -21.72 8.72
C GLN A 68 7.62 -21.65 8.35
N PRO A 69 6.76 -22.55 8.85
CA PRO A 69 5.31 -22.51 8.61
C PRO A 69 4.63 -21.29 9.24
N ARG A 70 5.22 -20.75 10.32
CA ARG A 70 4.69 -19.61 11.06
C ARG A 70 5.74 -18.51 11.21
N LEU A 71 5.25 -17.27 11.23
CA LEU A 71 6.04 -16.08 11.48
C LEU A 71 5.62 -15.49 12.83
N PHE A 72 6.62 -15.17 13.66
CA PHE A 72 6.42 -14.64 15.01
C PHE A 72 6.83 -13.16 15.01
N PHE A 73 5.91 -12.29 15.41
CA PHE A 73 6.14 -10.84 15.51
C PHE A 73 6.21 -10.40 16.98
N PHE A 74 6.83 -11.21 17.78
CA PHE A 74 7.13 -10.93 19.20
C PHE A 74 8.42 -11.63 19.61
N ARG A 75 9.01 -11.17 20.71
CA ARG A 75 10.11 -11.83 21.41
C ARG A 75 9.87 -11.75 22.92
N LYS A 76 10.47 -12.66 23.64
CA LYS A 76 10.41 -12.72 25.12
C LYS A 76 11.78 -12.47 25.69
N GLU A 77 11.84 -11.68 26.75
CA GLU A 77 13.01 -11.51 27.60
C GLU A 77 12.58 -11.64 29.06
N GLY A 78 12.88 -12.77 29.69
CA GLY A 78 12.35 -13.10 31.02
C GLY A 78 10.81 -13.18 30.98
N SER A 79 10.17 -12.36 31.82
CA SER A 79 8.70 -12.23 31.89
C SER A 79 8.13 -11.21 30.88
N ASP A 80 8.98 -10.40 30.24
CA ASP A 80 8.58 -9.29 29.40
C ASP A 80 8.33 -9.73 27.95
N LEU A 81 7.31 -9.17 27.36
CA LEU A 81 6.89 -9.45 25.99
C LEU A 81 7.08 -8.21 25.12
N TYR A 82 7.97 -8.32 24.13
CA TYR A 82 8.26 -7.26 23.16
C TYR A 82 7.57 -7.53 21.85
N PHE A 83 6.98 -6.47 21.25
CA PHE A 83 6.25 -6.58 19.98
C PHE A 83 6.15 -5.22 19.27
N PRO A 84 5.85 -5.22 17.94
CA PRO A 84 5.73 -3.99 17.18
C PRO A 84 4.64 -3.06 17.74
N ARG A 85 4.97 -1.78 17.84
CA ARG A 85 4.14 -0.76 18.50
C ARG A 85 2.77 -0.51 17.89
N GLY A 86 2.58 -0.84 16.60
CA GLY A 86 1.26 -0.73 15.98
C GLY A 86 0.21 -1.64 16.60
N PHE A 87 0.65 -2.73 17.26
CA PHE A 87 -0.23 -3.64 18.01
C PHE A 87 -0.54 -3.14 19.45
N GLY A 88 0.00 -2.00 19.86
CA GLY A 88 -0.16 -1.49 21.23
C GLY A 88 -1.61 -1.33 21.68
N ASN A 89 -2.49 -0.78 20.84
CA ASN A 89 -3.92 -0.65 21.15
C ASN A 89 -4.61 -2.01 21.30
N ASP A 90 -4.27 -2.98 20.44
CA ASP A 90 -4.76 -4.36 20.56
C ASP A 90 -4.31 -4.99 21.87
N ALA A 91 -3.06 -4.79 22.26
CA ALA A 91 -2.52 -5.29 23.54
C ALA A 91 -3.29 -4.70 24.73
N VAL A 92 -3.54 -3.38 24.74
CA VAL A 92 -4.36 -2.74 25.79
C VAL A 92 -5.78 -3.32 25.83
N ARG A 93 -6.39 -3.59 24.67
CA ARG A 93 -7.71 -4.25 24.60
C ARG A 93 -7.67 -5.64 25.20
N LEU A 94 -6.65 -6.43 24.88
CA LEU A 94 -6.45 -7.77 25.46
C LEU A 94 -6.23 -7.72 26.97
N CYS A 95 -5.46 -6.74 27.48
CA CYS A 95 -5.29 -6.53 28.93
C CYS A 95 -6.64 -6.33 29.61
N ARG A 96 -7.48 -5.42 29.09
CA ARG A 96 -8.82 -5.16 29.65
C ARG A 96 -9.75 -6.37 29.59
N GLN A 97 -9.70 -7.13 28.48
CA GLN A 97 -10.59 -8.27 28.28
C GLN A 97 -10.21 -9.51 29.12
N LEU A 98 -8.90 -9.79 29.28
CA LEU A 98 -8.42 -11.02 29.88
C LEU A 98 -7.91 -10.86 31.32
N ALA A 99 -7.40 -9.68 31.67
CA ALA A 99 -6.93 -9.38 33.02
C ALA A 99 -7.86 -8.42 33.78
N GLY A 100 -8.86 -7.82 33.11
CA GLY A 100 -9.78 -6.87 33.73
C GLY A 100 -9.16 -5.50 34.04
N GLU A 101 -7.91 -5.27 33.65
CA GLU A 101 -7.13 -4.08 34.01
C GLU A 101 -6.58 -3.38 32.78
N THR A 102 -6.36 -2.06 32.89
CA THR A 102 -5.62 -1.30 31.89
C THR A 102 -4.17 -1.19 32.36
N PRO A 103 -3.17 -1.56 31.54
CA PRO A 103 -1.78 -1.43 31.93
C PRO A 103 -1.39 0.03 32.13
N GLU A 104 -0.44 0.31 33.01
CA GLU A 104 0.22 1.61 33.06
C GLU A 104 0.90 1.87 31.71
N LEU A 105 0.54 3.01 31.08
CA LEU A 105 1.09 3.37 29.79
C LEU A 105 2.27 4.33 29.95
N VAL A 106 3.45 3.91 29.50
CA VAL A 106 4.67 4.74 29.49
C VAL A 106 5.06 5.01 28.04
N ASP A 107 4.88 6.27 27.60
CA ASP A 107 5.20 6.71 26.25
C ASP A 107 6.59 7.33 26.21
N GLU A 108 7.56 6.59 25.69
CA GLU A 108 8.95 7.01 25.52
C GLU A 108 9.29 7.28 24.03
N ARG A 109 8.27 7.48 23.19
CA ARG A 109 8.48 7.79 21.78
C ARG A 109 9.03 9.18 21.62
N ARG A 110 9.93 9.33 20.64
CA ARG A 110 10.67 10.56 20.42
C ARG A 110 9.81 11.63 19.74
N THR A 111 9.88 12.84 20.29
CA THR A 111 9.51 14.09 19.63
C THR A 111 10.76 14.96 19.50
N LEU A 112 10.80 15.79 18.48
CA LEU A 112 11.90 16.71 18.19
C LEU A 112 11.38 18.15 18.21
N GLU A 113 12.28 19.10 18.11
CA GLU A 113 11.93 20.53 18.00
C GLU A 113 10.95 20.75 16.84
N PRO A 114 9.83 21.45 17.07
CA PRO A 114 8.83 21.68 16.06
C PRO A 114 9.36 22.49 14.88
N LEU A 115 8.98 22.07 13.66
CA LEU A 115 9.25 22.82 12.44
C LEU A 115 8.14 23.85 12.19
N ARG A 116 8.53 25.03 11.72
CA ARG A 116 7.55 26.02 11.24
C ARG A 116 7.15 25.68 9.81
N LEU A 117 6.16 24.82 9.66
CA LEU A 117 5.59 24.42 8.37
C LEU A 117 4.19 25.01 8.23
N GLN A 118 3.94 25.68 7.10
CA GLN A 118 2.62 26.19 6.76
C GLN A 118 2.09 25.43 5.53
N PHE A 119 0.91 24.84 5.67
CA PHE A 119 0.22 24.21 4.54
C PHE A 119 -0.55 25.27 3.75
N SER A 120 -0.21 25.46 2.48
CA SER A 120 -0.76 26.50 1.60
C SER A 120 -1.90 26.03 0.69
N GLY A 121 -2.37 24.79 0.85
CA GLY A 121 -3.45 24.21 0.04
C GLY A 121 -4.83 24.40 0.66
N THR A 122 -5.87 24.30 -0.19
CA THR A 122 -7.26 24.17 0.28
C THR A 122 -7.65 22.70 0.24
N LEU A 123 -8.04 22.14 1.37
CA LEU A 123 -8.54 20.77 1.48
C LEU A 123 -10.03 20.72 1.12
N ARG A 124 -10.44 19.66 0.45
CA ARG A 124 -11.88 19.35 0.25
C ARG A 124 -12.50 18.87 1.57
N PRO A 125 -13.81 18.94 1.76
CA PRO A 125 -14.45 18.52 3.03
C PRO A 125 -14.02 17.11 3.50
N TYR A 126 -14.03 16.12 2.63
CA TYR A 126 -13.59 14.76 2.98
C TYR A 126 -12.09 14.66 3.31
N GLN A 127 -11.27 15.55 2.75
CA GLN A 127 -9.82 15.60 3.08
C GLN A 127 -9.61 16.23 4.45
N GLU A 128 -10.37 17.26 4.82
CA GLU A 128 -10.34 17.82 6.17
C GLU A 128 -10.76 16.79 7.21
N GLU A 129 -11.83 16.03 6.96
CA GLU A 129 -12.28 14.95 7.83
C GLU A 129 -11.18 13.88 7.99
N ALA A 130 -10.58 13.43 6.88
CA ALA A 130 -9.52 12.45 6.89
C ALA A 130 -8.26 12.94 7.63
N VAL A 131 -7.90 14.20 7.46
CA VAL A 131 -6.77 14.83 8.17
C VAL A 131 -7.08 14.94 9.67
N ALA A 132 -8.28 15.40 10.06
CA ALA A 132 -8.69 15.50 11.45
C ALA A 132 -8.69 14.12 12.14
N ALA A 133 -9.27 13.10 11.49
CA ALA A 133 -9.27 11.73 11.98
C ALA A 133 -7.84 11.18 12.13
N THR A 134 -6.96 11.46 11.16
CA THR A 134 -5.54 11.03 11.23
C THR A 134 -4.79 11.70 12.38
N LEU A 135 -5.05 12.97 12.65
CA LEU A 135 -4.42 13.72 13.74
C LEU A 135 -4.83 13.24 15.14
N ALA A 136 -6.02 12.64 15.27
CA ALA A 136 -6.48 12.04 16.53
C ALA A 136 -5.64 10.80 16.93
N HIS A 137 -4.83 10.25 16.02
CA HIS A 137 -3.99 9.08 16.24
C HIS A 137 -2.51 9.44 16.09
N SER A 138 -1.64 8.94 16.95
CA SER A 138 -0.18 9.09 16.76
C SER A 138 0.36 8.08 15.73
N LEU A 139 -0.24 6.91 15.65
CA LEU A 139 0.07 5.83 14.70
C LEU A 139 -1.19 5.47 13.94
N GLY A 140 -1.08 5.18 12.65
CA GLY A 140 -2.22 4.68 11.90
C GLY A 140 -2.05 4.70 10.39
N VAL A 141 -3.03 4.13 9.70
CA VAL A 141 -3.08 4.04 8.24
C VAL A 141 -4.24 4.87 7.71
N LEU A 142 -3.96 5.79 6.79
CA LEU A 142 -4.95 6.50 5.99
C LEU A 142 -5.21 5.71 4.70
N GLU A 143 -6.42 5.19 4.59
CA GLU A 143 -6.88 4.45 3.41
C GLU A 143 -7.72 5.36 2.51
N ALA A 144 -7.25 5.58 1.28
CA ALA A 144 -7.99 6.38 0.31
C ALA A 144 -7.60 5.99 -1.12
N ALA A 145 -8.59 5.90 -2.02
CA ALA A 145 -8.37 5.47 -3.39
C ALA A 145 -7.35 6.36 -4.14
N THR A 146 -6.82 5.83 -5.24
CA THR A 146 -5.93 6.59 -6.13
C THR A 146 -6.68 7.81 -6.68
N GLY A 147 -6.06 8.98 -6.62
CA GLY A 147 -6.70 10.24 -7.04
C GLY A 147 -7.41 11.01 -5.92
N SER A 148 -7.60 10.44 -4.74
CA SER A 148 -8.22 11.11 -3.58
C SER A 148 -7.38 12.27 -2.98
N GLY A 149 -6.10 12.38 -3.36
CA GLY A 149 -5.19 13.38 -2.80
C GLY A 149 -4.50 12.94 -1.51
N LYS A 150 -4.19 11.63 -1.33
CA LYS A 150 -3.43 11.10 -0.19
C LYS A 150 -2.19 11.93 0.17
N THR A 151 -1.39 12.28 -0.83
CA THR A 151 -0.19 13.10 -0.65
C THR A 151 -0.52 14.47 -0.06
N VAL A 152 -1.58 15.11 -0.52
CA VAL A 152 -2.04 16.43 -0.03
C VAL A 152 -2.49 16.33 1.42
N MET A 153 -3.31 15.31 1.74
CA MET A 153 -3.74 15.05 3.12
C MET A 153 -2.56 14.77 4.05
N ALA A 154 -1.59 13.97 3.60
CA ALA A 154 -0.39 13.68 4.39
C ALA A 154 0.47 14.92 4.62
N LEU A 155 0.63 15.81 3.64
CA LEU A 155 1.34 17.08 3.80
C LEU A 155 0.63 18.01 4.80
N ALA A 156 -0.70 18.06 4.79
CA ALA A 156 -1.47 18.78 5.78
C ALA A 156 -1.27 18.20 7.20
N VAL A 157 -1.22 16.86 7.35
CA VAL A 157 -0.90 16.19 8.62
C VAL A 157 0.53 16.51 9.07
N ILE A 158 1.51 16.47 8.16
CA ILE A 158 2.92 16.79 8.46
C ILE A 158 3.01 18.24 8.98
N ALA A 159 2.39 19.19 8.29
CA ALA A 159 2.40 20.61 8.69
C ALA A 159 1.76 20.81 10.07
N ARG A 160 0.60 20.18 10.35
CA ARG A 160 -0.10 20.31 11.64
C ARG A 160 0.62 19.61 12.79
N ARG A 161 1.36 18.53 12.55
CA ARG A 161 2.22 17.87 13.56
C ARG A 161 3.52 18.60 13.82
N SER A 162 3.96 19.39 12.86
CA SER A 162 5.15 20.25 12.97
C SER A 162 6.43 19.52 13.39
N GLN A 163 6.56 18.24 13.10
CA GLN A 163 7.75 17.45 13.42
C GLN A 163 8.64 17.27 12.19
N PRO A 164 9.97 17.19 12.36
CA PRO A 164 10.83 16.68 11.30
C PRO A 164 10.30 15.37 10.78
N ALA A 165 10.11 15.28 9.45
CA ALA A 165 9.39 14.16 8.84
C ALA A 165 10.21 13.47 7.75
N LEU A 166 10.25 12.13 7.83
CA LEU A 166 10.79 11.26 6.80
C LEU A 166 9.65 10.61 6.02
N ILE A 167 9.63 10.81 4.71
CA ILE A 167 8.68 10.19 3.81
C ILE A 167 9.37 9.04 3.07
N LEU A 168 8.95 7.80 3.34
CA LEU A 168 9.45 6.61 2.68
C LEU A 168 8.62 6.29 1.44
N VAL A 169 9.28 6.15 0.31
CA VAL A 169 8.71 5.77 -0.97
C VAL A 169 9.47 4.58 -1.56
N HIS A 170 8.85 3.84 -2.48
CA HIS A 170 9.48 2.64 -3.05
C HIS A 170 10.04 2.86 -4.46
N THR A 171 9.70 3.97 -5.15
CA THR A 171 10.21 4.29 -6.49
C THR A 171 10.73 5.73 -6.58
N LYS A 172 11.58 5.95 -7.60
CA LYS A 172 12.10 7.26 -7.96
C LYS A 172 10.98 8.22 -8.42
N GLU A 173 10.01 7.71 -9.15
CA GLU A 173 8.88 8.50 -9.63
C GLU A 173 8.06 9.08 -8.46
N LEU A 174 7.79 8.27 -7.43
CA LEU A 174 7.12 8.75 -6.21
C LEU A 174 7.98 9.77 -5.46
N LEU A 175 9.31 9.55 -5.38
CA LEU A 175 10.23 10.50 -4.76
C LEU A 175 10.09 11.89 -5.43
N ASN A 176 10.19 11.95 -6.75
CA ASN A 176 10.06 13.20 -7.51
C ASN A 176 8.67 13.84 -7.34
N GLN A 177 7.60 13.03 -7.30
CA GLN A 177 6.25 13.54 -7.06
C GLN A 177 6.10 14.15 -5.68
N TRP A 178 6.62 13.49 -4.65
CA TRP A 178 6.59 14.02 -3.29
C TRP A 178 7.37 15.32 -3.17
N GLN A 179 8.57 15.43 -3.75
CA GLN A 179 9.34 16.67 -3.76
C GLN A 179 8.59 17.82 -4.42
N ALA A 180 8.00 17.58 -5.59
CA ALA A 180 7.20 18.58 -6.28
C ALA A 180 5.97 19.04 -5.45
N ARG A 181 5.29 18.11 -4.76
CA ARG A 181 4.15 18.43 -3.91
C ARG A 181 4.54 19.14 -2.63
N ILE A 182 5.70 18.81 -2.04
CA ILE A 182 6.24 19.53 -0.87
C ILE A 182 6.52 20.98 -1.25
N GLY A 183 7.21 21.22 -2.37
CA GLY A 183 7.42 22.58 -2.86
C GLY A 183 6.11 23.34 -3.08
N GLN A 184 5.13 22.69 -3.69
CA GLN A 184 3.83 23.28 -4.00
C GLN A 184 3.01 23.64 -2.75
N PHE A 185 2.93 22.74 -1.76
CA PHE A 185 1.99 22.86 -0.64
C PHE A 185 2.62 23.32 0.68
N LEU A 186 3.93 23.16 0.84
CA LEU A 186 4.64 23.61 2.04
C LEU A 186 5.65 24.74 1.77
N GLY A 187 5.83 25.15 0.49
CA GLY A 187 6.71 26.23 0.11
C GLY A 187 8.19 26.01 0.48
N THR A 188 8.60 24.76 0.69
CA THR A 188 9.97 24.42 1.09
C THR A 188 10.54 23.31 0.22
N GLU A 189 11.88 23.22 0.20
CA GLU A 189 12.56 22.12 -0.46
C GLU A 189 12.77 20.97 0.52
N ALA A 190 12.44 19.74 0.07
CA ALA A 190 12.76 18.54 0.82
C ALA A 190 14.15 18.00 0.51
N GLY A 191 14.78 17.42 1.52
CA GLY A 191 15.95 16.57 1.32
C GLY A 191 15.61 15.33 0.49
N GLN A 192 16.65 14.71 -0.08
CA GLN A 192 16.52 13.52 -0.91
C GLN A 192 17.52 12.45 -0.49
N LEU A 193 17.02 11.23 -0.26
CA LEU A 193 17.87 10.07 -0.03
C LEU A 193 17.51 8.95 -1.00
N GLY A 194 18.36 8.75 -2.00
CA GLY A 194 18.14 7.79 -3.10
C GLY A 194 18.31 8.45 -4.47
N ASP A 195 18.31 7.63 -5.52
CA ASP A 195 18.55 8.07 -6.89
C ASP A 195 19.89 8.86 -7.05
N GLY A 196 20.95 8.35 -6.41
CA GLY A 196 22.28 8.94 -6.45
C GLY A 196 22.48 10.18 -5.57
N ARG A 197 21.45 10.63 -4.83
CA ARG A 197 21.55 11.79 -3.93
C ARG A 197 21.46 11.36 -2.47
N ARG A 198 22.21 12.09 -1.61
CA ARG A 198 22.17 11.99 -0.15
C ARG A 198 22.17 13.41 0.43
N ASP A 199 20.99 13.96 0.56
CA ASP A 199 20.72 15.27 1.19
C ASP A 199 19.62 15.06 2.23
N ILE A 200 19.99 15.10 3.52
CA ILE A 200 19.08 14.85 4.63
C ILE A 200 18.75 16.17 5.29
N ARG A 201 17.50 16.61 5.17
CA ARG A 201 16.93 17.83 5.74
C ARG A 201 15.83 17.47 6.74
N PRO A 202 15.34 18.41 7.56
CA PRO A 202 14.24 18.15 8.50
C PRO A 202 12.98 17.59 7.83
N LEU A 203 12.75 17.90 6.55
CA LEU A 203 11.76 17.23 5.71
C LEU A 203 12.49 16.50 4.59
N THR A 204 12.45 15.18 4.58
CA THR A 204 13.22 14.34 3.63
C THR A 204 12.33 13.30 2.99
N VAL A 205 12.50 13.10 1.67
CA VAL A 205 11.91 11.98 0.93
C VAL A 205 12.99 10.95 0.63
N ALA A 206 12.77 9.70 1.01
CA ALA A 206 13.76 8.63 0.87
C ALA A 206 13.20 7.39 0.18
N ILE A 207 14.01 6.79 -0.70
CA ILE A 207 13.71 5.46 -1.24
C ILE A 207 14.00 4.43 -0.14
N VAL A 208 12.99 3.62 0.20
CA VAL A 208 13.04 2.70 1.35
C VAL A 208 14.25 1.75 1.34
N ASN A 209 14.68 1.26 0.17
CA ASN A 209 15.88 0.43 0.03
C ASN A 209 17.18 1.19 0.36
N THR A 210 17.21 2.49 0.11
CA THR A 210 18.35 3.35 0.48
C THR A 210 18.27 3.71 1.95
N ALA A 211 17.08 4.11 2.45
CA ALA A 211 16.87 4.46 3.85
C ALA A 211 17.29 3.35 4.81
N ARG A 212 17.00 2.07 4.47
CA ARG A 212 17.43 0.91 5.27
C ARG A 212 18.93 0.87 5.56
N LYS A 213 19.75 1.38 4.64
CA LYS A 213 21.21 1.37 4.79
C LYS A 213 21.75 2.52 5.67
N HIS A 214 20.88 3.43 6.08
CA HIS A 214 21.24 4.66 6.80
C HIS A 214 20.36 4.88 8.05
N LEU A 215 19.84 3.80 8.66
CA LEU A 215 18.92 3.89 9.80
C LEU A 215 19.53 4.60 10.99
N ASP A 216 20.81 4.33 11.30
CA ASP A 216 21.51 4.95 12.43
C ASP A 216 21.56 6.49 12.32
N GLU A 217 21.65 7.00 11.09
CA GLU A 217 21.62 8.43 10.83
C GLU A 217 20.19 8.99 10.80
N LEU A 218 19.23 8.24 10.26
CA LEU A 218 17.86 8.72 10.03
C LEU A 218 17.01 8.69 11.31
N VAL A 219 17.09 7.60 12.07
CA VAL A 219 16.23 7.42 13.26
C VAL A 219 16.28 8.61 14.22
N PRO A 220 17.45 9.15 14.62
CA PRO A 220 17.51 10.26 15.58
C PRO A 220 17.01 11.62 15.02
N ARG A 221 16.83 11.75 13.71
CA ARG A 221 16.54 13.04 13.05
C ARG A 221 15.07 13.30 12.77
N PHE A 222 14.20 12.30 12.94
CA PHE A 222 12.79 12.42 12.55
C PHE A 222 11.84 12.05 13.69
N GLY A 223 10.88 12.94 13.96
CA GLY A 223 9.78 12.73 14.91
C GLY A 223 8.50 12.22 14.24
N HIS A 224 8.47 12.20 12.89
CA HIS A 224 7.34 11.74 12.10
C HIS A 224 7.80 10.88 10.92
N LEU A 225 7.32 9.65 10.83
CA LEU A 225 7.55 8.73 9.71
C LEU A 225 6.28 8.62 8.86
N VAL A 226 6.38 8.87 7.56
CA VAL A 226 5.31 8.63 6.59
C VAL A 226 5.74 7.53 5.63
N VAL A 227 4.90 6.53 5.41
CA VAL A 227 5.18 5.43 4.48
C VAL A 227 4.14 5.44 3.38
N ASP A 228 4.54 5.85 2.18
CA ASP A 228 3.63 5.88 1.03
C ASP A 228 3.50 4.49 0.40
N GLU A 229 2.29 4.17 -0.05
CA GLU A 229 1.90 2.86 -0.58
C GLU A 229 2.38 1.72 0.33
N CYS A 230 2.14 1.85 1.64
CA CYS A 230 2.66 0.95 2.67
C CYS A 230 2.33 -0.54 2.44
N HIS A 231 1.29 -0.85 1.67
CA HIS A 231 0.94 -2.22 1.28
C HIS A 231 1.94 -2.86 0.28
N ARG A 232 2.77 -2.06 -0.39
CA ARG A 232 3.76 -2.53 -1.37
C ARG A 232 5.13 -2.83 -0.79
N VAL A 233 5.43 -2.29 0.39
CA VAL A 233 6.74 -2.51 1.01
C VAL A 233 6.90 -3.99 1.34
N PRO A 234 7.96 -4.69 0.85
CA PRO A 234 8.20 -6.09 1.18
C PRO A 234 8.21 -6.30 2.70
N ALA A 235 7.66 -7.43 3.16
CA ALA A 235 7.51 -7.69 4.59
C ALA A 235 8.82 -7.54 5.37
N SER A 236 9.93 -8.12 4.88
CA SER A 236 11.25 -8.01 5.52
C SER A 236 11.78 -6.57 5.56
N LEU A 237 11.64 -5.85 4.46
CA LEU A 237 12.09 -4.47 4.37
C LEU A 237 11.25 -3.53 5.24
N PHE A 238 9.94 -3.80 5.31
CA PHE A 238 9.01 -3.07 6.17
C PHE A 238 9.36 -3.26 7.65
N THR A 239 9.57 -4.52 8.07
CA THR A 239 9.89 -4.86 9.46
C THR A 239 11.23 -4.27 9.88
N GLU A 240 12.27 -4.35 9.03
CA GLU A 240 13.58 -3.79 9.35
C GLU A 240 13.57 -2.25 9.41
N THR A 241 12.96 -1.59 8.42
CA THR A 241 13.04 -0.13 8.31
C THR A 241 12.05 0.57 9.24
N VAL A 242 10.78 0.14 9.24
CA VAL A 242 9.74 0.81 10.03
C VAL A 242 9.92 0.54 11.52
N ALA A 243 10.32 -0.68 11.90
CA ALA A 243 10.54 -1.06 13.28
C ALA A 243 11.70 -0.31 13.96
N ALA A 244 12.67 0.17 13.19
CA ALA A 244 13.82 0.90 13.75
C ALA A 244 13.45 2.28 14.33
N PHE A 245 12.38 2.91 13.83
CA PHE A 245 12.03 4.28 14.24
C PHE A 245 11.26 4.29 15.57
N ASP A 246 11.74 5.09 16.50
CA ASP A 246 11.11 5.40 17.80
C ASP A 246 10.32 6.73 17.78
N CYS A 247 10.16 7.33 16.62
CA CYS A 247 9.42 8.59 16.45
C CYS A 247 7.97 8.49 16.95
N ARG A 248 7.45 9.58 17.53
CA ARG A 248 6.09 9.62 18.08
C ARG A 248 5.02 9.37 17.03
N TYR A 249 5.18 9.95 15.83
CA TYR A 249 4.16 9.91 14.80
C TYR A 249 4.55 8.98 13.66
N MET A 250 3.60 8.16 13.24
CA MET A 250 3.74 7.29 12.08
C MET A 250 2.45 7.27 11.28
N LEU A 251 2.56 7.45 9.95
CA LEU A 251 1.42 7.46 9.04
C LEU A 251 1.70 6.55 7.84
N GLY A 252 0.90 5.51 7.69
CA GLY A 252 0.84 4.71 6.48
C GLY A 252 -0.18 5.30 5.49
N LEU A 253 0.18 5.40 4.23
CA LEU A 253 -0.74 5.78 3.16
C LEU A 253 -0.96 4.57 2.26
N SER A 254 -2.22 4.28 1.95
CA SER A 254 -2.55 3.17 1.06
C SER A 254 -3.83 3.43 0.28
N ALA A 255 -3.87 2.95 -0.97
CA ALA A 255 -5.12 2.87 -1.73
C ALA A 255 -5.96 1.67 -1.28
N THR A 256 -5.30 0.59 -0.81
CA THR A 256 -5.91 -0.70 -0.48
C THR A 256 -5.11 -1.38 0.63
N ALA A 257 -5.18 -0.86 1.87
CA ALA A 257 -4.41 -1.43 2.98
C ALA A 257 -4.80 -2.88 3.30
N PHE A 258 -6.02 -3.30 2.95
CA PHE A 258 -6.62 -4.55 3.40
C PHE A 258 -6.42 -5.77 2.51
N ARG A 259 -5.74 -5.66 1.37
CA ARG A 259 -5.65 -6.78 0.41
C ARG A 259 -4.24 -6.91 -0.16
N ARG A 260 -3.33 -7.34 0.69
CA ARG A 260 -2.02 -7.82 0.22
C ARG A 260 -2.20 -9.23 -0.33
N ASP A 261 -1.62 -9.45 -1.49
CA ASP A 261 -1.68 -10.73 -2.20
C ASP A 261 -0.93 -11.86 -1.48
N ASP A 262 -0.01 -11.49 -0.59
CA ASP A 262 0.81 -12.41 0.20
C ASP A 262 0.17 -12.74 1.57
N GLY A 263 -1.11 -12.40 1.81
CA GLY A 263 -1.79 -12.63 3.09
C GLY A 263 -1.26 -11.80 4.27
N MET A 264 -0.24 -10.97 4.04
CA MET A 264 0.47 -10.23 5.09
C MET A 264 -0.15 -8.86 5.39
N THR A 265 -1.41 -8.63 5.02
CA THR A 265 -2.11 -7.36 5.32
C THR A 265 -2.05 -6.99 6.79
N ARG A 266 -2.20 -7.97 7.68
CA ARG A 266 -2.14 -7.79 9.13
C ARG A 266 -0.80 -7.22 9.60
N LEU A 267 0.30 -7.47 8.86
CA LEU A 267 1.61 -6.93 9.16
C LEU A 267 1.63 -5.40 9.15
N ILE A 268 0.90 -4.76 8.21
CA ILE A 268 0.82 -3.31 8.14
C ILE A 268 0.29 -2.75 9.46
N TYR A 269 -0.79 -3.35 9.98
CA TYR A 269 -1.42 -2.89 11.23
C TYR A 269 -0.57 -3.20 12.46
N ILE A 270 0.09 -4.36 12.50
CA ILE A 270 1.00 -4.74 13.59
C ILE A 270 2.13 -3.70 13.73
N TYR A 271 2.62 -3.11 12.61
CA TYR A 271 3.71 -2.13 12.64
C TYR A 271 3.25 -0.68 12.62
N MET A 272 2.26 -0.33 11.78
CA MET A 272 1.84 1.06 11.55
C MET A 272 0.69 1.51 12.46
N GLY A 273 0.04 0.58 13.16
CA GLY A 273 -1.18 0.86 13.88
C GLY A 273 -2.45 0.67 13.04
N GLU A 274 -3.59 0.83 13.68
CA GLU A 274 -4.91 0.63 13.07
C GLU A 274 -5.18 1.62 11.94
N ARG A 275 -6.26 1.35 11.19
CA ARG A 275 -6.76 2.30 10.21
C ARG A 275 -7.31 3.55 10.93
N ALA A 276 -6.59 4.68 10.77
CA ALA A 276 -7.00 5.96 11.33
C ALA A 276 -8.26 6.52 10.61
N HIS A 277 -8.30 6.37 9.27
CA HIS A 277 -9.46 6.78 8.49
C HIS A 277 -9.51 6.05 7.15
N ARG A 278 -10.73 5.90 6.62
CA ARG A 278 -10.99 5.41 5.26
C ARG A 278 -11.88 6.38 4.51
N VAL A 279 -11.38 6.89 3.39
CA VAL A 279 -12.20 7.68 2.46
C VAL A 279 -12.96 6.72 1.55
N ASN A 280 -14.29 6.70 1.68
CA ASN A 280 -15.14 5.84 0.88
C ASN A 280 -15.22 6.30 -0.58
N SER A 281 -15.35 5.35 -1.52
CA SER A 281 -15.46 5.65 -2.96
C SER A 281 -16.66 6.53 -3.29
N SER A 282 -17.80 6.29 -2.65
CA SER A 282 -19.02 7.09 -2.80
C SER A 282 -18.81 8.58 -2.47
N VAL A 283 -18.02 8.88 -1.43
CA VAL A 283 -17.67 10.26 -1.05
C VAL A 283 -16.77 10.89 -2.11
N LEU A 284 -15.84 10.14 -2.68
CA LEU A 284 -14.96 10.62 -3.76
C LEU A 284 -15.75 10.92 -5.03
N GLU A 285 -16.72 10.08 -5.38
CA GLU A 285 -17.60 10.29 -6.51
C GLU A 285 -18.51 11.52 -6.31
N ALA A 286 -19.20 11.58 -5.16
CA ALA A 286 -20.07 12.69 -4.81
C ALA A 286 -19.34 14.06 -4.79
N SER A 287 -18.07 14.06 -4.39
CA SER A 287 -17.21 15.25 -4.39
C SER A 287 -16.63 15.58 -5.77
N GLY A 288 -16.89 14.76 -6.80
CA GLY A 288 -16.29 14.89 -8.13
C GLY A 288 -14.76 14.68 -8.13
N ALA A 289 -14.20 14.04 -7.09
CA ALA A 289 -12.76 13.75 -7.02
C ALA A 289 -12.36 12.58 -7.91
N VAL A 290 -13.30 11.67 -8.18
CA VAL A 290 -13.13 10.49 -9.03
C VAL A 290 -14.38 10.31 -9.87
N LEU A 291 -14.23 9.90 -11.12
CA LEU A 291 -15.34 9.52 -12.00
C LEU A 291 -15.71 8.06 -11.76
N HIS A 292 -17.00 7.75 -11.78
CA HIS A 292 -17.45 6.36 -11.86
C HIS A 292 -17.17 5.80 -13.27
N PRO A 293 -16.39 4.72 -13.44
CA PRO A 293 -16.09 4.18 -14.75
C PRO A 293 -17.22 3.32 -15.30
N GLU A 294 -17.54 3.47 -16.57
CA GLU A 294 -18.37 2.53 -17.31
C GLU A 294 -17.54 1.26 -17.58
N LEU A 295 -17.99 0.10 -17.09
CA LEU A 295 -17.34 -1.20 -17.33
C LEU A 295 -17.97 -1.90 -18.52
N ILE A 296 -17.19 -2.14 -19.58
CA ILE A 296 -17.57 -2.91 -20.74
C ILE A 296 -16.82 -4.24 -20.74
N GLN A 297 -17.52 -5.33 -20.48
CA GLN A 297 -16.95 -6.68 -20.58
C GLN A 297 -17.23 -7.30 -21.94
N LYS A 298 -16.20 -7.84 -22.61
CA LYS A 298 -16.30 -8.49 -23.93
C LYS A 298 -15.78 -9.91 -23.87
N ASN A 299 -16.60 -10.85 -24.32
CA ASN A 299 -16.18 -12.25 -24.45
C ASN A 299 -15.20 -12.41 -25.61
N THR A 300 -14.22 -13.29 -25.46
CA THR A 300 -13.27 -13.71 -26.50
C THR A 300 -13.49 -15.16 -26.90
N SER A 301 -13.02 -15.54 -28.08
CA SER A 301 -13.01 -16.93 -28.58
C SER A 301 -11.84 -17.75 -28.00
N PHE A 302 -10.96 -17.16 -27.22
CA PHE A 302 -9.72 -17.80 -26.72
C PHE A 302 -10.00 -19.07 -25.91
N ARG A 303 -9.36 -20.16 -26.31
CA ARG A 303 -9.43 -21.47 -25.64
C ARG A 303 -8.02 -21.94 -25.30
N TYR A 304 -7.86 -22.54 -24.11
CA TYR A 304 -6.59 -23.10 -23.68
C TYR A 304 -6.79 -24.20 -22.63
N GLY A 305 -6.12 -25.34 -22.83
CA GLY A 305 -6.07 -26.42 -21.85
C GLY A 305 -5.07 -26.08 -20.74
N PHE A 306 -5.58 -25.56 -19.62
CA PHE A 306 -4.71 -25.11 -18.51
C PHE A 306 -4.18 -26.30 -17.71
N THR A 307 -2.87 -26.48 -17.69
CA THR A 307 -2.13 -27.58 -17.03
C THR A 307 -1.35 -27.13 -15.78
N GLY A 308 -1.72 -26.01 -15.18
CA GLY A 308 -1.10 -25.50 -13.95
C GLY A 308 -0.01 -24.43 -14.19
N ASP A 309 0.53 -24.30 -15.40
CA ASP A 309 1.56 -23.30 -15.73
C ASP A 309 0.92 -21.99 -16.23
N TYR A 310 0.85 -21.00 -15.35
CA TYR A 310 0.30 -19.69 -15.70
C TYR A 310 1.16 -18.90 -16.70
N ALA A 311 2.47 -19.08 -16.70
CA ALA A 311 3.34 -18.37 -17.64
C ALA A 311 3.10 -18.83 -19.09
N LYS A 312 2.86 -20.14 -19.29
CA LYS A 312 2.48 -20.70 -20.58
C LYS A 312 1.08 -20.26 -21.00
N LEU A 313 0.12 -20.23 -20.09
CA LEU A 313 -1.22 -19.71 -20.35
C LEU A 313 -1.15 -18.24 -20.81
N LEU A 314 -0.40 -17.40 -20.10
CA LEU A 314 -0.27 -15.98 -20.44
C LEU A 314 0.45 -15.79 -21.78
N LYS A 315 1.45 -16.62 -22.09
CA LYS A 315 2.12 -16.60 -23.39
C LYS A 315 1.12 -16.94 -24.51
N ALA A 316 0.39 -18.05 -24.40
CA ALA A 316 -0.59 -18.45 -25.38
C ALA A 316 -1.69 -17.39 -25.57
N LEU A 317 -2.15 -16.75 -24.48
CA LEU A 317 -3.13 -15.67 -24.52
C LEU A 317 -2.63 -14.45 -25.29
N THR A 318 -1.38 -14.03 -25.06
CA THR A 318 -0.78 -12.85 -25.72
C THR A 318 -0.38 -13.10 -27.17
N GLU A 319 -0.23 -14.35 -27.58
CA GLU A 319 0.08 -14.78 -28.95
C GLU A 319 -1.17 -15.18 -29.77
N ASN A 320 -2.37 -15.18 -29.16
CA ASN A 320 -3.59 -15.57 -29.85
C ASN A 320 -4.05 -14.51 -30.85
N VAL A 321 -4.07 -14.89 -32.12
CA VAL A 321 -4.33 -13.99 -33.28
C VAL A 321 -5.74 -13.38 -33.22
N GLU A 322 -6.77 -14.23 -33.03
CA GLU A 322 -8.18 -13.77 -33.03
C GLU A 322 -8.48 -12.82 -31.88
N ARG A 323 -7.98 -13.16 -30.68
CA ARG A 323 -8.12 -12.32 -29.50
C ARG A 323 -7.43 -10.97 -29.68
N ASN A 324 -6.22 -10.98 -30.22
CA ASN A 324 -5.45 -9.76 -30.47
C ASN A 324 -6.08 -8.89 -31.57
N ALA A 325 -6.65 -9.48 -32.61
CA ALA A 325 -7.42 -8.77 -33.64
C ALA A 325 -8.64 -8.07 -33.02
N GLN A 326 -9.42 -8.77 -32.18
CA GLN A 326 -10.56 -8.19 -31.48
C GLN A 326 -10.15 -6.98 -30.62
N ILE A 327 -9.06 -7.12 -29.82
CA ILE A 327 -8.55 -6.03 -28.97
C ILE A 327 -8.07 -4.84 -29.81
N LEU A 328 -7.39 -5.12 -30.93
CA LEU A 328 -6.88 -4.10 -31.85
C LEU A 328 -8.03 -3.30 -32.46
N ASP A 329 -9.06 -3.96 -33.02
CA ASP A 329 -10.21 -3.33 -33.62
C ASP A 329 -11.01 -2.48 -32.63
N ASP A 330 -11.24 -3.02 -31.43
CA ASP A 330 -11.90 -2.28 -30.36
C ASP A 330 -11.10 -1.04 -29.95
N THR A 331 -9.79 -1.18 -29.76
CA THR A 331 -8.91 -0.07 -29.38
C THR A 331 -8.87 1.00 -30.47
N ALA A 332 -8.78 0.61 -31.73
CA ALA A 332 -8.79 1.52 -32.87
C ALA A 332 -10.11 2.30 -32.97
N ARG A 333 -11.24 1.60 -32.74
CA ARG A 333 -12.57 2.26 -32.74
C ARG A 333 -12.67 3.25 -31.55
N LEU A 334 -12.28 2.84 -30.35
CA LEU A 334 -12.29 3.70 -29.16
C LEU A 334 -11.38 4.92 -29.35
N ALA A 335 -10.22 4.76 -29.95
CA ALA A 335 -9.29 5.85 -30.22
C ALA A 335 -9.88 6.91 -31.20
N ARG A 336 -10.68 6.48 -32.17
CA ARG A 336 -11.36 7.39 -33.09
C ARG A 336 -12.58 8.09 -32.50
N GLN A 337 -13.22 7.46 -31.50
CA GLN A 337 -14.46 7.98 -30.87
C GLN A 337 -14.19 8.77 -29.59
N SER A 338 -13.07 8.51 -28.90
CA SER A 338 -12.76 9.12 -27.62
C SER A 338 -12.27 10.56 -27.77
N ARG A 339 -12.70 11.43 -26.85
CA ARG A 339 -12.15 12.79 -26.69
C ARG A 339 -10.84 12.84 -25.92
N GLY A 340 -10.39 11.69 -25.34
CA GLY A 340 -9.16 11.58 -24.58
C GLY A 340 -8.33 10.40 -25.05
N THR A 341 -7.15 10.23 -24.45
CA THR A 341 -6.23 9.14 -24.80
C THR A 341 -6.72 7.80 -24.24
N VAL A 342 -6.73 6.77 -25.07
CA VAL A 342 -6.97 5.38 -24.68
C VAL A 342 -5.69 4.81 -24.09
N LEU A 343 -5.75 4.23 -22.88
CA LEU A 343 -4.65 3.49 -22.25
C LEU A 343 -4.86 2.00 -22.49
N LEU A 344 -4.03 1.38 -23.32
CA LEU A 344 -3.98 -0.07 -23.48
C LEU A 344 -2.85 -0.64 -22.64
N VAL A 345 -3.17 -1.61 -21.76
CA VAL A 345 -2.18 -2.22 -20.87
C VAL A 345 -2.03 -3.72 -21.05
N SER A 346 -0.79 -4.19 -21.00
CA SER A 346 -0.44 -5.62 -21.00
C SER A 346 0.66 -5.92 -19.98
N ASP A 347 0.70 -7.17 -19.47
CA ASP A 347 1.77 -7.66 -18.61
C ASP A 347 3.05 -8.03 -19.42
N ARG A 348 2.97 -8.12 -20.76
CA ARG A 348 4.09 -8.51 -21.63
C ARG A 348 4.52 -7.36 -22.50
N ARG A 349 5.82 -7.07 -22.50
CA ARG A 349 6.42 -6.03 -23.32
C ARG A 349 6.21 -6.29 -24.83
N SER A 350 6.50 -7.50 -25.30
CA SER A 350 6.29 -7.87 -26.70
C SER A 350 4.84 -7.69 -27.17
N HIS A 351 3.88 -7.91 -26.28
CA HIS A 351 2.45 -7.69 -26.55
C HIS A 351 2.12 -6.20 -26.64
N CYS A 352 2.76 -5.35 -25.83
CA CYS A 352 2.65 -3.91 -25.97
C CYS A 352 3.26 -3.41 -27.28
N GLU A 353 4.44 -3.90 -27.66
CA GLU A 353 5.11 -3.59 -28.93
C GLU A 353 4.22 -3.98 -30.11
N PHE A 354 3.67 -5.19 -30.10
CA PHE A 354 2.72 -5.66 -31.13
C PHE A 354 1.54 -4.69 -31.33
N PHE A 355 0.89 -4.25 -30.26
CA PHE A 355 -0.24 -3.33 -30.38
C PHE A 355 0.18 -1.94 -30.83
N ALA A 356 1.31 -1.43 -30.35
CA ALA A 356 1.79 -0.11 -30.77
C ALA A 356 2.07 -0.08 -32.28
N ASP A 357 2.75 -1.09 -32.80
CA ASP A 357 3.09 -1.20 -34.24
C ASP A 357 1.83 -1.35 -35.09
N ARG A 358 0.89 -2.22 -34.68
CA ARG A 358 -0.36 -2.43 -35.44
C ARG A 358 -1.27 -1.22 -35.42
N LEU A 359 -1.37 -0.51 -34.30
CA LEU A 359 -2.16 0.74 -34.22
C LEU A 359 -1.55 1.84 -35.10
N ALA A 360 -0.22 1.98 -35.13
CA ALA A 360 0.49 2.89 -35.99
C ALA A 360 0.21 2.56 -37.50
N GLY A 361 0.24 1.26 -37.85
CA GLY A 361 -0.12 0.80 -39.20
C GLY A 361 -1.57 1.10 -39.62
N LEU A 362 -2.47 1.30 -38.64
CA LEU A 362 -3.87 1.75 -38.88
C LEU A 362 -4.04 3.28 -38.89
N GLY A 363 -2.93 4.03 -38.87
CA GLY A 363 -2.92 5.50 -38.87
C GLY A 363 -3.34 6.11 -37.52
N ILE A 364 -3.28 5.35 -36.42
CA ILE A 364 -3.60 5.84 -35.08
C ILE A 364 -2.33 6.35 -34.43
N ALA A 365 -2.37 7.56 -33.86
CA ALA A 365 -1.25 8.14 -33.12
C ALA A 365 -1.05 7.36 -31.80
N ALA A 366 -0.24 6.29 -31.87
CA ALA A 366 0.08 5.43 -30.75
C ALA A 366 1.47 5.77 -30.17
N ALA A 367 1.59 5.71 -28.83
CA ALA A 367 2.87 5.81 -28.12
C ALA A 367 3.08 4.60 -27.21
N LEU A 368 4.32 4.12 -27.10
CA LEU A 368 4.68 2.97 -26.28
C LEU A 368 5.47 3.42 -25.06
N LEU A 369 5.05 2.94 -23.87
CA LEU A 369 5.80 3.11 -22.62
C LEU A 369 6.02 1.77 -21.93
N THR A 370 7.27 1.45 -21.67
CA THR A 370 7.70 0.26 -20.94
C THR A 370 8.70 0.63 -19.84
N GLY A 371 9.04 -0.32 -18.99
CA GLY A 371 10.08 -0.11 -17.98
C GLY A 371 11.46 0.25 -18.54
N GLN A 372 11.71 -0.04 -19.82
CA GLN A 372 12.98 0.28 -20.50
C GLN A 372 12.97 1.64 -21.22
N THR A 373 11.81 2.32 -21.32
CA THR A 373 11.72 3.64 -21.93
C THR A 373 12.55 4.66 -21.13
N PRO A 374 13.53 5.34 -21.75
CA PRO A 374 14.35 6.37 -21.09
C PRO A 374 13.49 7.47 -20.45
N LYS A 375 14.02 8.14 -19.43
CA LYS A 375 13.30 9.17 -18.68
C LYS A 375 12.84 10.32 -19.58
N GLU A 376 13.74 10.84 -20.40
CA GLU A 376 13.48 11.96 -21.31
C GLU A 376 12.39 11.62 -22.32
N GLU A 377 12.41 10.41 -22.84
CA GLU A 377 11.38 9.93 -23.77
C GLU A 377 10.04 9.76 -23.07
N ARG A 378 10.05 9.24 -21.83
CA ARG A 378 8.84 9.11 -21.01
C ARG A 378 8.19 10.47 -20.75
N GLU A 379 8.98 11.48 -20.40
CA GLU A 379 8.51 12.85 -20.18
C GLU A 379 7.94 13.46 -21.49
N ARG A 380 8.60 13.21 -22.62
CA ARG A 380 8.11 13.63 -23.95
C ARG A 380 6.76 12.99 -24.28
N VAL A 381 6.61 11.68 -24.10
CA VAL A 381 5.34 10.98 -24.34
C VAL A 381 4.23 11.52 -23.44
N VAL A 382 4.49 11.74 -22.14
CA VAL A 382 3.53 12.34 -21.21
C VAL A 382 3.12 13.74 -21.66
N SER A 383 4.06 14.55 -22.13
CA SER A 383 3.78 15.88 -22.69
C SER A 383 2.92 15.79 -23.94
N CYS A 384 3.17 14.82 -24.84
CA CYS A 384 2.36 14.59 -26.03
C CYS A 384 0.93 14.14 -25.70
N VAL A 385 0.76 13.29 -24.68
CA VAL A 385 -0.58 12.88 -24.19
C VAL A 385 -1.32 14.08 -23.60
N ARG A 386 -0.68 14.90 -22.79
CA ARG A 386 -1.27 16.13 -22.24
C ARG A 386 -1.70 17.12 -23.33
N ALA A 387 -0.93 17.19 -24.40
CA ALA A 387 -1.25 18.02 -25.56
C ALA A 387 -2.29 17.41 -26.52
N GLY A 388 -2.87 16.25 -26.20
CA GLY A 388 -3.86 15.56 -27.05
C GLY A 388 -3.30 14.99 -28.37
N ARG A 389 -1.96 14.87 -28.48
CA ARG A 389 -1.29 14.37 -29.71
C ARG A 389 -1.16 12.86 -29.78
N VAL A 390 -1.52 12.15 -28.70
CA VAL A 390 -1.49 10.68 -28.61
C VAL A 390 -2.92 10.18 -28.42
N GLN A 391 -3.40 9.36 -29.37
CA GLN A 391 -4.72 8.75 -29.29
C GLN A 391 -4.72 7.48 -28.45
N VAL A 392 -3.65 6.67 -28.54
CA VAL A 392 -3.49 5.45 -27.75
C VAL A 392 -2.13 5.44 -27.06
N LEU A 393 -2.13 5.35 -25.76
CA LEU A 393 -0.94 5.05 -24.97
C LEU A 393 -0.91 3.55 -24.66
N VAL A 394 0.05 2.83 -25.23
CA VAL A 394 0.28 1.42 -24.94
C VAL A 394 1.36 1.30 -23.87
N ALA A 395 1.08 0.58 -22.80
CA ALA A 395 2.04 0.49 -21.69
C ALA A 395 2.01 -0.86 -20.95
N THR A 396 3.13 -1.18 -20.29
CA THR A 396 3.14 -2.32 -19.37
C THR A 396 2.39 -1.98 -18.09
N VAL A 397 1.61 -2.97 -17.57
CA VAL A 397 0.83 -2.83 -16.33
C VAL A 397 1.71 -2.37 -15.15
N GLN A 398 2.96 -2.86 -15.09
CA GLN A 398 3.89 -2.50 -14.03
C GLN A 398 4.22 -1.01 -14.05
N LEU A 399 4.56 -0.44 -15.19
CA LEU A 399 4.92 0.97 -15.32
C LEU A 399 3.77 1.91 -14.92
N ILE A 400 2.55 1.61 -15.39
CA ILE A 400 1.38 2.43 -15.08
C ILE A 400 1.00 2.37 -13.60
N GLY A 401 1.19 1.21 -12.97
CA GLY A 401 0.96 1.03 -11.53
C GLY A 401 1.96 1.77 -10.64
N GLU A 402 3.17 2.07 -11.12
CA GLU A 402 4.29 2.59 -10.31
C GLU A 402 4.46 4.11 -10.44
N GLY A 403 3.48 4.90 -9.94
CA GLY A 403 3.65 6.35 -9.85
C GLY A 403 3.53 7.16 -11.16
N PHE A 404 3.15 6.51 -12.27
CA PHE A 404 2.95 7.20 -13.55
C PHE A 404 1.79 8.19 -13.48
N ASP A 405 2.03 9.47 -13.65
CA ASP A 405 1.01 10.52 -13.67
C ASP A 405 0.85 11.11 -15.07
N CYS A 406 -0.27 10.76 -15.70
CA CYS A 406 -0.61 11.25 -17.03
C CYS A 406 -2.08 11.67 -17.07
N PRO A 407 -2.41 12.96 -16.94
CA PRO A 407 -3.75 13.46 -17.16
C PRO A 407 -4.12 13.33 -18.65
N GLY A 408 -5.41 13.22 -18.95
CA GLY A 408 -5.90 13.07 -20.32
C GLY A 408 -6.27 11.64 -20.74
N LEU A 409 -5.94 10.64 -19.90
CA LEU A 409 -6.38 9.25 -20.11
C LEU A 409 -7.89 9.14 -19.83
N SER A 410 -8.68 8.63 -20.79
CA SER A 410 -10.15 8.53 -20.69
C SER A 410 -10.66 7.09 -20.70
N THR A 411 -9.97 6.19 -21.36
CA THR A 411 -10.38 4.79 -21.53
C THR A 411 -9.24 3.86 -21.14
N LEU A 412 -9.53 2.79 -20.39
CA LEU A 412 -8.60 1.71 -20.08
C LEU A 412 -9.00 0.46 -20.85
N VAL A 413 -8.06 -0.12 -21.58
CA VAL A 413 -8.20 -1.41 -22.27
C VAL A 413 -7.26 -2.42 -21.60
N LEU A 414 -7.82 -3.45 -21.00
CA LEU A 414 -7.07 -4.52 -20.31
C LEU A 414 -6.76 -5.64 -21.30
N ALA A 415 -5.64 -5.54 -22.02
CA ALA A 415 -5.23 -6.56 -22.99
C ALA A 415 -4.81 -7.88 -22.34
N THR A 416 -4.34 -7.85 -21.07
CA THR A 416 -4.09 -9.03 -20.24
C THR A 416 -4.82 -8.94 -18.90
N PRO A 417 -5.23 -10.07 -18.30
CA PRO A 417 -5.89 -10.07 -17.01
C PRO A 417 -4.98 -9.56 -15.90
N ILE A 418 -5.44 -8.57 -15.14
CA ILE A 418 -4.77 -8.13 -13.90
C ILE A 418 -5.37 -8.93 -12.74
N LYS A 419 -4.56 -9.77 -12.08
CA LYS A 419 -5.01 -10.64 -10.98
C LYS A 419 -5.24 -9.87 -9.68
N PHE A 420 -4.39 -8.89 -9.42
CA PHE A 420 -4.30 -8.24 -8.12
C PHE A 420 -5.15 -6.98 -8.08
N GLU A 421 -6.13 -6.97 -7.18
CA GLU A 421 -7.06 -5.86 -7.02
C GLU A 421 -6.37 -4.52 -6.82
N GLY A 422 -5.37 -4.43 -5.95
CA GLY A 422 -4.63 -3.20 -5.73
C GLY A 422 -3.98 -2.64 -6.99
N ARG A 423 -3.39 -3.52 -7.84
CA ARG A 423 -2.82 -3.12 -9.13
C ARG A 423 -3.90 -2.71 -10.11
N LEU A 424 -5.02 -3.44 -10.13
CA LEU A 424 -6.16 -3.11 -10.97
C LEU A 424 -6.72 -1.72 -10.65
N LEU A 425 -6.95 -1.43 -9.37
CA LEU A 425 -7.44 -0.14 -8.89
C LEU A 425 -6.44 1.01 -9.16
N GLN A 426 -5.14 0.75 -9.08
CA GLN A 426 -4.12 1.75 -9.39
C GLN A 426 -4.08 2.10 -10.88
N VAL A 427 -4.15 1.10 -11.77
CA VAL A 427 -4.18 1.32 -13.21
C VAL A 427 -5.48 2.01 -13.62
N ALA A 428 -6.61 1.54 -13.15
CA ALA A 428 -7.92 2.14 -13.40
C ALA A 428 -8.03 3.56 -12.80
N GLY A 429 -7.42 3.79 -11.63
CA GLY A 429 -7.33 5.11 -11.00
C GLY A 429 -6.64 6.19 -11.86
N ARG A 430 -5.88 5.80 -12.90
CA ARG A 430 -5.31 6.75 -13.84
C ARG A 430 -6.36 7.31 -14.82
N VAL A 431 -7.39 6.51 -15.10
CA VAL A 431 -8.43 6.85 -16.08
C VAL A 431 -9.61 7.56 -15.42
N VAL A 432 -9.91 7.28 -14.16
CA VAL A 432 -11.07 7.88 -13.45
C VAL A 432 -10.83 9.28 -12.90
N ARG A 433 -9.68 9.90 -13.16
CA ARG A 433 -9.44 11.29 -12.77
C ARG A 433 -10.37 12.22 -13.52
N PRO A 434 -11.07 13.15 -12.84
CA PRO A 434 -12.01 14.04 -13.46
C PRO A 434 -11.29 15.02 -14.40
N ALA A 435 -11.96 15.29 -15.52
CA ALA A 435 -11.62 16.36 -16.45
C ALA A 435 -12.92 16.84 -17.14
N ALA A 436 -12.95 18.06 -17.62
CA ALA A 436 -14.15 18.63 -18.24
C ALA A 436 -14.67 17.77 -19.43
N GLY A 437 -15.93 17.36 -19.37
CA GLY A 437 -16.58 16.55 -20.40
C GLY A 437 -16.06 15.11 -20.55
N LYS A 438 -15.24 14.64 -19.63
CA LYS A 438 -14.65 13.29 -19.66
C LYS A 438 -15.61 12.24 -19.11
N LYS A 439 -15.74 11.12 -19.84
CA LYS A 439 -16.30 9.86 -19.35
C LYS A 439 -15.17 8.86 -19.18
N ALA A 440 -15.15 8.17 -18.04
CA ALA A 440 -14.18 7.10 -17.79
C ALA A 440 -14.77 5.77 -18.27
N VAL A 441 -14.03 5.04 -19.11
CA VAL A 441 -14.46 3.74 -19.64
C VAL A 441 -13.37 2.70 -19.35
N ILE A 442 -13.79 1.50 -18.95
CA ILE A 442 -12.90 0.35 -18.76
C ILE A 442 -13.39 -0.79 -19.63
N VAL A 443 -12.53 -1.28 -20.51
CA VAL A 443 -12.80 -2.46 -21.35
C VAL A 443 -12.01 -3.64 -20.82
N ASP A 444 -12.74 -4.69 -20.40
CA ASP A 444 -12.19 -5.94 -19.86
C ASP A 444 -12.56 -7.13 -20.75
N TYR A 445 -11.59 -7.94 -21.15
CA TYR A 445 -11.82 -9.11 -21.98
C TYR A 445 -11.98 -10.36 -21.11
N VAL A 446 -13.08 -11.07 -21.36
CA VAL A 446 -13.48 -12.27 -20.64
C VAL A 446 -13.17 -13.51 -21.50
N ASP A 447 -12.11 -14.20 -21.15
CA ASP A 447 -11.69 -15.45 -21.78
C ASP A 447 -12.50 -16.63 -21.15
N ALA A 448 -13.80 -16.71 -21.42
CA ALA A 448 -14.77 -17.53 -20.70
C ALA A 448 -14.52 -19.04 -20.83
N ALA A 449 -13.92 -19.49 -21.93
CA ALA A 449 -13.59 -20.89 -22.17
C ALA A 449 -12.45 -21.43 -21.27
N VAL A 450 -11.70 -20.53 -20.60
CA VAL A 450 -10.65 -20.92 -19.66
C VAL A 450 -11.14 -20.68 -18.23
N PRO A 451 -11.45 -21.72 -17.41
CA PRO A 451 -12.08 -21.56 -16.10
C PRO A 451 -11.34 -20.64 -15.13
N LEU A 452 -10.00 -20.65 -15.17
CA LEU A 452 -9.16 -19.76 -14.36
C LEU A 452 -9.33 -18.28 -14.75
N LEU A 453 -9.36 -17.98 -16.05
CA LEU A 453 -9.51 -16.62 -16.56
C LEU A 453 -10.94 -16.10 -16.38
N ARG A 454 -11.94 -16.96 -16.53
CA ARG A 454 -13.36 -16.65 -16.24
C ARG A 454 -13.55 -16.24 -14.78
N ARG A 455 -12.96 -16.99 -13.82
CA ARG A 455 -12.98 -16.63 -12.39
C ARG A 455 -12.27 -15.31 -12.14
N SER A 456 -11.14 -15.09 -12.78
CA SER A 456 -10.39 -13.83 -12.66
C SER A 456 -11.19 -12.64 -13.22
N ALA A 457 -11.91 -12.78 -14.33
CA ALA A 457 -12.78 -11.74 -14.88
C ALA A 457 -13.96 -11.43 -13.95
N ALA A 458 -14.59 -12.46 -13.34
CA ALA A 458 -15.65 -12.26 -12.35
C ALA A 458 -15.14 -11.49 -11.11
N ALA A 459 -13.93 -11.80 -10.64
CA ALA A 459 -13.31 -11.06 -9.53
C ALA A 459 -13.05 -9.60 -9.90
N ARG A 460 -12.51 -9.31 -11.10
CA ARG A 460 -12.32 -7.93 -11.58
C ARG A 460 -13.63 -7.16 -11.68
N ARG A 461 -14.69 -7.81 -12.17
CA ARG A 461 -16.03 -7.22 -12.22
C ARG A 461 -16.51 -6.80 -10.83
N GLN A 462 -16.37 -7.67 -9.82
CA GLN A 462 -16.75 -7.35 -8.43
C GLN A 462 -15.99 -6.13 -7.91
N VAL A 463 -14.68 -6.03 -8.21
CA VAL A 463 -13.87 -4.86 -7.82
C VAL A 463 -14.41 -3.58 -8.44
N PHE A 464 -14.74 -3.57 -9.73
CA PHE A 464 -15.27 -2.38 -10.41
C PHE A 464 -16.70 -2.03 -9.99
N MET A 465 -17.53 -3.01 -9.63
CA MET A 465 -18.89 -2.76 -9.12
C MET A 465 -18.89 -2.27 -7.66
N ALA A 466 -17.82 -2.55 -6.91
CA ALA A 466 -17.66 -2.07 -5.53
C ALA A 466 -16.87 -0.75 -5.44
N TRP A 467 -16.48 -0.21 -6.57
CA TRP A 467 -15.77 1.08 -6.68
C TRP A 467 -16.78 2.24 -6.52
#